data_0249a30f40a01717548f67f5c562b9dc
#
_entry.id   0249a30f40a01717548f67f5c562b9dc
#
_cell.length_a   1.000
_cell.length_b   1.000
_cell.length_c   1.000
_cell.angle_alpha   90.00
_cell.angle_beta   90.00
_cell.angle_gamma   90.00
#
_symmetry.space_group_name_H-M   'P 1'
#
loop_
_entity.id
_entity.type
_entity.pdbx_description
1 polymer ?
#
loop_
_entity_poly.entity_id
_entity_poly.type
_entity_poly.pdbx_seq_one_letter_code
_entity_poly.pdbx_strand_id
1 'polypeptide(L)'
;MALLRCRVASTSSTRPHGNLRVTVSPNAGLEEDDPKNPATIADNVGDNVGDVAGMGSDLFGSLAESTCAALVIASTSSDLLDAGWAALLFPLTISAAGMVVCMACSFIATDLKPVVREADVESALKLQLISTTFLVVPVVVYLAHSLLPDKFELPSVVSGTIKASSTGAAICVSVGALGGLLIGLVTEYYTSHSYEPVRECAHVCKQGAAVNLIYGLALGYRSAIVPVYTLAAIVYFAFSLADLYGVALAALGMLSTLATGLTIDGYGPVTDNAGGIAEMAQLPAACREKTDCLDAAGNTTAAI
;
A
#
# COMPACT_ATOMS: atom_id res chain seq x y z
N MET A 1 -4.46 1.35 15.13
CA MET A 1 -4.62 0.11 14.35
C MET A 1 -3.34 -0.72 14.30
N ALA A 2 -2.20 -0.22 13.88
CA ALA A 2 -0.92 -0.98 13.91
C ALA A 2 -0.52 -1.55 15.29
N LEU A 3 -0.83 -0.84 16.38
CA LEU A 3 -0.55 -1.29 17.76
C LEU A 3 -1.39 -2.50 18.22
N LEU A 4 -2.62 -2.65 17.71
CA LEU A 4 -3.42 -3.84 17.97
C LEU A 4 -2.91 -5.05 17.16
N ARG A 5 -2.42 -4.84 15.95
CA ARG A 5 -1.87 -5.89 15.09
C ARG A 5 -0.49 -6.39 15.54
N CYS A 6 0.36 -5.54 16.14
CA CYS A 6 1.60 -6.01 16.79
C CYS A 6 1.33 -7.05 17.91
N ARG A 7 0.13 -7.04 18.49
CA ARG A 7 -0.27 -8.02 19.51
C ARG A 7 -0.59 -9.39 18.91
N VAL A 8 -1.12 -9.42 17.68
CA VAL A 8 -1.48 -10.66 16.99
C VAL A 8 -0.26 -11.32 16.34
N ALA A 9 0.59 -10.54 15.66
CA ALA A 9 1.81 -11.07 15.03
C ALA A 9 2.86 -11.60 16.00
N SER A 10 2.87 -11.13 17.27
CA SER A 10 3.84 -11.62 18.28
C SER A 10 3.45 -12.94 18.92
N THR A 11 2.23 -13.42 18.72
CA THR A 11 1.75 -14.67 19.34
C THR A 11 1.98 -15.92 18.48
N SER A 12 2.21 -15.75 17.16
CA SER A 12 2.39 -16.91 16.26
C SER A 12 3.78 -17.54 16.26
N SER A 13 4.84 -16.84 16.68
CA SER A 13 6.19 -17.37 16.52
C SER A 13 6.83 -17.99 17.77
N THR A 14 6.24 -17.85 18.96
CA THR A 14 6.76 -18.53 20.17
C THR A 14 5.61 -18.83 21.13
N ARG A 15 5.01 -19.99 21.04
CA ARG A 15 4.23 -20.53 22.14
C ARG A 15 5.14 -21.04 23.26
N PRO A 16 5.33 -20.29 24.35
CA PRO A 16 5.29 -20.90 25.65
C PRO A 16 3.79 -20.91 26.04
N HIS A 17 3.29 -22.04 26.50
CA HIS A 17 1.95 -22.24 27.04
C HIS A 17 1.59 -21.14 28.04
N GLY A 18 1.00 -20.05 27.57
CA GLY A 18 0.63 -18.89 28.38
C GLY A 18 -0.48 -18.09 27.72
N ASN A 19 -1.67 -18.57 27.90
CA ASN A 19 -2.97 -17.90 27.81
C ASN A 19 -2.93 -16.40 27.49
N LEU A 20 -2.87 -16.01 26.23
CA LEU A 20 -3.37 -14.69 25.81
C LEU A 20 -4.88 -14.82 25.58
N ARG A 21 -5.63 -14.60 26.68
CA ARG A 21 -7.08 -14.56 26.66
C ARG A 21 -7.51 -13.22 26.07
N VAL A 22 -7.86 -13.17 24.80
CA VAL A 22 -8.72 -12.11 24.29
C VAL A 22 -10.12 -12.44 24.80
N THR A 23 -10.45 -11.91 25.96
CA THR A 23 -11.73 -12.14 26.58
C THR A 23 -12.68 -11.02 26.21
N VAL A 24 -13.61 -11.28 25.33
CA VAL A 24 -14.87 -10.51 25.22
C VAL A 24 -15.71 -10.73 26.51
N SER A 25 -15.43 -11.79 27.25
CA SER A 25 -15.90 -12.00 28.60
C SER A 25 -14.75 -12.50 29.47
N PRO A 26 -14.34 -11.75 30.50
CA PRO A 26 -13.23 -12.14 31.40
C PRO A 26 -13.45 -13.51 32.09
N ASN A 27 -14.66 -14.01 32.07
CA ASN A 27 -15.08 -15.21 32.80
C ASN A 27 -15.26 -16.45 31.93
N ALA A 28 -15.19 -16.38 30.59
CA ALA A 28 -15.50 -17.49 29.72
C ALA A 28 -14.37 -18.49 29.54
N GLY A 29 -13.08 -18.05 29.67
CA GLY A 29 -11.92 -18.92 29.54
C GLY A 29 -11.80 -19.57 28.16
N LEU A 30 -12.40 -18.99 27.13
CA LEU A 30 -12.34 -19.48 25.76
C LEU A 30 -10.98 -19.12 25.16
N GLU A 31 -10.45 -20.00 24.35
CA GLU A 31 -9.23 -19.75 23.57
C GLU A 31 -9.53 -18.80 22.42
N GLU A 32 -8.48 -18.16 21.91
CA GLU A 32 -8.48 -17.48 20.62
C GLU A 32 -8.87 -18.51 19.57
N ASP A 33 -9.59 -18.17 18.54
CA ASP A 33 -10.06 -19.10 17.50
C ASP A 33 -10.90 -20.32 18.01
N ASP A 34 -11.41 -20.29 19.24
CA ASP A 34 -12.42 -21.29 19.66
C ASP A 34 -13.71 -21.08 18.86
N PRO A 35 -14.24 -22.10 18.18
CA PRO A 35 -15.49 -21.99 17.41
C PRO A 35 -16.70 -21.56 18.23
N LYS A 36 -16.63 -21.65 19.55
CA LYS A 36 -17.67 -21.14 20.48
C LYS A 36 -17.45 -19.67 20.87
N ASN A 37 -16.31 -19.09 20.49
CA ASN A 37 -15.99 -17.70 20.82
C ASN A 37 -16.58 -16.75 19.75
N PRO A 38 -17.61 -15.96 20.07
CA PRO A 38 -18.21 -15.04 19.11
C PRO A 38 -17.25 -13.93 18.67
N ALA A 39 -16.16 -13.68 19.43
CA ALA A 39 -15.14 -12.72 19.05
C ALA A 39 -14.34 -13.17 17.82
N THR A 40 -14.15 -14.45 17.62
CA THR A 40 -13.49 -15.01 16.43
C THR A 40 -14.26 -14.66 15.15
N ILE A 41 -15.60 -14.77 15.18
CA ILE A 41 -16.43 -14.38 14.04
C ILE A 41 -16.36 -12.87 13.80
N ALA A 42 -16.41 -12.08 14.87
CA ALA A 42 -16.34 -10.63 14.79
C ALA A 42 -14.98 -10.14 14.26
N ASP A 43 -13.89 -10.82 14.62
CA ASP A 43 -12.53 -10.55 14.17
C ASP A 43 -12.40 -10.82 12.66
N ASN A 44 -12.73 -12.04 12.24
CA ASN A 44 -12.68 -12.45 10.85
C ASN A 44 -13.56 -11.58 9.92
N VAL A 45 -14.77 -11.21 10.37
CA VAL A 45 -15.63 -10.28 9.63
C VAL A 45 -15.07 -8.87 9.67
N GLY A 46 -14.50 -8.45 10.81
CA GLY A 46 -13.89 -7.13 11.01
C GLY A 46 -12.73 -6.87 10.06
N ASP A 47 -11.88 -7.85 9.83
CA ASP A 47 -10.76 -7.75 8.88
C ASP A 47 -11.24 -7.57 7.44
N ASN A 48 -12.25 -8.33 7.02
CA ASN A 48 -12.83 -8.14 5.69
C ASN A 48 -13.50 -6.76 5.53
N VAL A 49 -14.17 -6.25 6.55
CA VAL A 49 -14.78 -4.92 6.51
C VAL A 49 -13.72 -3.82 6.62
N GLY A 50 -12.72 -3.98 7.48
CA GLY A 50 -11.68 -2.98 7.72
C GLY A 50 -10.70 -2.87 6.56
N ASP A 51 -10.20 -3.98 6.07
CA ASP A 51 -9.11 -4.01 5.10
C ASP A 51 -9.66 -4.07 3.67
N VAL A 52 -10.53 -5.00 3.32
CA VAL A 52 -11.03 -5.09 1.94
C VAL A 52 -11.97 -3.93 1.61
N ALA A 53 -13.00 -3.72 2.43
CA ALA A 53 -13.97 -2.68 2.14
C ALA A 53 -13.48 -1.29 2.56
N GLY A 54 -12.85 -1.13 3.73
CA GLY A 54 -12.39 0.15 4.27
C GLY A 54 -11.16 0.66 3.54
N MET A 55 -10.05 -0.04 3.60
CA MET A 55 -8.81 0.37 2.93
C MET A 55 -8.95 0.41 1.41
N GLY A 56 -9.60 -0.59 0.81
CA GLY A 56 -9.85 -0.61 -0.63
C GLY A 56 -10.68 0.60 -1.09
N SER A 57 -11.68 1.00 -0.31
CA SER A 57 -12.49 2.20 -0.56
C SER A 57 -11.64 3.49 -0.47
N ASP A 58 -10.78 3.60 0.54
CA ASP A 58 -9.93 4.79 0.73
C ASP A 58 -8.92 4.95 -0.41
N LEU A 59 -8.30 3.86 -0.83
CA LEU A 59 -7.34 3.87 -1.95
C LEU A 59 -8.03 4.21 -3.28
N PHE A 60 -9.21 3.64 -3.53
CA PHE A 60 -9.98 3.97 -4.72
C PHE A 60 -10.49 5.42 -4.68
N GLY A 61 -10.93 5.89 -3.52
CA GLY A 61 -11.32 7.29 -3.29
C GLY A 61 -10.18 8.24 -3.59
N SER A 62 -8.98 7.96 -3.08
CA SER A 62 -7.77 8.75 -3.33
C SER A 62 -7.41 8.81 -4.82
N LEU A 63 -7.54 7.69 -5.55
CA LEU A 63 -7.34 7.65 -7.00
C LEU A 63 -8.37 8.52 -7.74
N ALA A 64 -9.64 8.42 -7.36
CA ALA A 64 -10.72 9.21 -7.95
C ALA A 64 -10.53 10.71 -7.68
N GLU A 65 -10.22 11.10 -6.46
CA GLU A 65 -9.96 12.49 -6.06
C GLU A 65 -8.76 13.09 -6.81
N SER A 66 -7.64 12.37 -6.86
CA SER A 66 -6.46 12.81 -7.61
C SER A 66 -6.71 12.94 -9.10
N THR A 67 -7.47 12.00 -9.66
CA THR A 67 -7.88 12.04 -11.08
C THR A 67 -8.80 13.24 -11.35
N CYS A 68 -9.82 13.45 -10.51
CA CYS A 68 -10.73 14.59 -10.63
C CYS A 68 -9.98 15.92 -10.50
N ALA A 69 -9.08 16.04 -9.53
CA ALA A 69 -8.28 17.25 -9.35
C ALA A 69 -7.43 17.54 -10.59
N ALA A 70 -6.75 16.55 -11.14
CA ALA A 70 -5.94 16.71 -12.35
C ALA A 70 -6.80 17.07 -13.58
N LEU A 71 -7.98 16.46 -13.75
CA LEU A 71 -8.89 16.76 -14.85
C LEU A 71 -9.47 18.19 -14.74
N VAL A 72 -9.86 18.61 -13.54
CA VAL A 72 -10.37 19.97 -13.30
C VAL A 72 -9.31 21.00 -13.62
N ILE A 73 -8.08 20.81 -13.16
CA ILE A 73 -6.99 21.76 -13.46
C ILE A 73 -6.67 21.74 -14.96
N ALA A 74 -6.60 20.56 -15.60
CA ALA A 74 -6.38 20.46 -17.05
C ALA A 74 -7.45 21.22 -17.86
N SER A 75 -8.72 21.17 -17.43
CA SER A 75 -9.83 21.86 -18.11
C SER A 75 -9.76 23.39 -18.02
N THR A 76 -8.93 23.95 -17.17
CA THR A 76 -8.71 25.40 -17.07
C THR A 76 -7.63 25.93 -18.02
N SER A 77 -6.88 25.04 -18.67
CA SER A 77 -5.83 25.39 -19.63
C SER A 77 -6.40 25.48 -21.04
N SER A 78 -6.29 26.67 -21.67
CA SER A 78 -6.68 26.85 -23.08
C SER A 78 -5.90 25.92 -24.01
N ASP A 79 -4.61 25.78 -23.76
CA ASP A 79 -3.72 24.99 -24.62
C ASP A 79 -4.06 23.50 -24.59
N LEU A 80 -4.46 22.97 -23.41
CA LEU A 80 -4.90 21.57 -23.27
C LEU A 80 -6.29 21.36 -23.89
N LEU A 81 -7.18 22.36 -23.80
CA LEU A 81 -8.48 22.32 -24.46
C LEU A 81 -8.32 22.31 -25.99
N ASP A 82 -7.45 23.15 -26.53
CA ASP A 82 -7.17 23.25 -27.98
C ASP A 82 -6.47 21.99 -28.50
N ALA A 83 -5.64 21.34 -27.67
CA ALA A 83 -5.01 20.05 -27.99
C ALA A 83 -6.02 18.88 -28.05
N GLY A 84 -7.21 19.07 -27.49
CA GLY A 84 -8.34 18.14 -27.60
C GLY A 84 -8.42 17.10 -26.49
N TRP A 85 -9.36 16.19 -26.65
CA TRP A 85 -9.73 15.21 -25.62
C TRP A 85 -8.58 14.33 -25.14
N ALA A 86 -7.62 14.01 -26.02
CA ALA A 86 -6.50 13.14 -25.65
C ALA A 86 -5.61 13.80 -24.56
N ALA A 87 -5.34 15.10 -24.69
CA ALA A 87 -4.57 15.85 -23.72
C ALA A 87 -5.34 16.04 -22.40
N LEU A 88 -6.63 16.34 -22.47
CA LEU A 88 -7.49 16.49 -21.28
C LEU A 88 -7.62 15.19 -20.48
N LEU A 89 -7.72 14.05 -21.16
CA LEU A 89 -7.90 12.75 -20.52
C LEU A 89 -6.56 12.08 -20.10
N PHE A 90 -5.44 12.77 -20.26
CA PHE A 90 -4.12 12.26 -19.85
C PHE A 90 -4.10 11.73 -18.41
N PRO A 91 -4.70 12.36 -17.38
CA PRO A 91 -4.76 11.80 -16.02
C PRO A 91 -5.44 10.43 -15.96
N LEU A 92 -6.51 10.21 -16.72
CA LEU A 92 -7.16 8.90 -16.81
C LEU A 92 -6.29 7.84 -17.49
N THR A 93 -5.50 8.25 -18.49
CA THR A 93 -4.60 7.32 -19.19
C THR A 93 -3.48 6.81 -18.30
N ILE A 94 -3.04 7.60 -17.30
CA ILE A 94 -2.05 7.16 -16.30
C ILE A 94 -2.61 5.98 -15.50
N SER A 95 -3.83 6.12 -14.98
CA SER A 95 -4.49 5.06 -14.19
C SER A 95 -4.74 3.82 -15.04
N ALA A 96 -5.22 3.98 -16.27
CA ALA A 96 -5.46 2.87 -17.19
C ALA A 96 -4.15 2.13 -17.55
N ALA A 97 -3.09 2.87 -17.84
CA ALA A 97 -1.77 2.30 -18.14
C ALA A 97 -1.20 1.57 -16.91
N GLY A 98 -1.35 2.16 -15.72
CA GLY A 98 -0.96 1.51 -14.46
C GLY A 98 -1.63 0.16 -14.27
N MET A 99 -2.94 0.06 -14.48
CA MET A 99 -3.68 -1.20 -14.42
C MET A 99 -3.16 -2.25 -15.41
N VAL A 100 -2.91 -1.85 -16.66
CA VAL A 100 -2.40 -2.78 -17.68
C VAL A 100 -1.00 -3.29 -17.31
N VAL A 101 -0.13 -2.40 -16.82
CA VAL A 101 1.22 -2.77 -16.36
C VAL A 101 1.14 -3.69 -15.13
N CYS A 102 0.29 -3.41 -14.15
CA CYS A 102 0.06 -4.27 -13.00
C CYS A 102 -0.37 -5.68 -13.42
N MET A 103 -1.33 -5.76 -14.36
CA MET A 103 -1.82 -7.03 -14.90
C MET A 103 -0.71 -7.80 -15.65
N ALA A 104 0.10 -7.12 -16.43
CA ALA A 104 1.26 -7.73 -17.09
C ALA A 104 2.31 -8.21 -16.06
N CYS A 105 2.57 -7.43 -15.01
CA CYS A 105 3.52 -7.81 -13.97
C CYS A 105 3.03 -8.96 -13.07
N SER A 106 1.72 -9.25 -13.01
CA SER A 106 1.21 -10.39 -12.24
C SER A 106 1.77 -11.73 -12.74
N PHE A 107 2.08 -11.84 -14.02
CA PHE A 107 2.73 -13.03 -14.60
C PHE A 107 4.17 -13.28 -14.06
N ILE A 108 4.78 -12.30 -13.40
CA ILE A 108 6.09 -12.49 -12.77
C ILE A 108 5.99 -13.53 -11.65
N ALA A 109 4.95 -13.46 -10.82
CA ALA A 109 4.76 -14.35 -9.68
C ALA A 109 4.16 -15.72 -10.06
N THR A 110 3.47 -15.82 -11.20
CA THR A 110 2.83 -17.06 -11.65
C THR A 110 3.71 -17.87 -12.62
N ASP A 111 4.36 -17.19 -13.56
CA ASP A 111 5.02 -17.86 -14.69
C ASP A 111 6.54 -17.71 -14.70
N LEU A 112 7.05 -16.49 -14.42
CA LEU A 112 8.49 -16.22 -14.49
C LEU A 112 9.24 -16.69 -13.24
N LYS A 113 8.68 -16.45 -12.05
CA LYS A 113 9.22 -16.87 -10.76
C LYS A 113 8.07 -17.41 -9.92
N PRO A 114 7.57 -18.61 -10.23
CA PRO A 114 6.43 -19.17 -9.51
C PRO A 114 6.78 -19.35 -8.02
N VAL A 115 5.85 -18.91 -7.18
CA VAL A 115 5.98 -19.06 -5.72
C VAL A 115 5.68 -20.52 -5.36
N VAL A 116 6.71 -21.23 -4.89
CA VAL A 116 6.60 -22.65 -4.53
C VAL A 116 6.64 -22.86 -3.02
N ARG A 117 7.30 -21.96 -2.31
CA ARG A 117 7.46 -22.02 -0.84
C ARG A 117 6.87 -20.79 -0.22
N GLU A 118 6.33 -20.94 0.97
CA GLU A 118 5.73 -19.86 1.76
C GLU A 118 6.70 -18.67 1.96
N ALA A 119 7.97 -18.97 2.23
CA ALA A 119 9.02 -17.96 2.42
C ALA A 119 9.33 -17.12 1.16
N ASP A 120 8.89 -17.56 -0.02
CA ASP A 120 9.13 -16.84 -1.27
C ASP A 120 8.04 -15.79 -1.56
N VAL A 121 6.91 -15.80 -0.83
CA VAL A 121 5.75 -14.91 -1.07
C VAL A 121 6.13 -13.45 -0.93
N GLU A 122 6.70 -13.04 0.21
CA GLU A 122 7.09 -11.64 0.47
C GLU A 122 8.08 -11.13 -0.60
N SER A 123 9.05 -11.95 -0.98
CA SER A 123 10.03 -11.59 -2.01
C SER A 123 9.41 -11.47 -3.41
N ALA A 124 8.39 -12.27 -3.72
CA ALA A 124 7.68 -12.21 -5.00
C ALA A 124 6.80 -10.96 -5.09
N LEU A 125 6.07 -10.63 -4.03
CA LEU A 125 5.25 -9.42 -3.94
C LEU A 125 6.11 -8.16 -4.08
N LYS A 126 7.25 -8.11 -3.37
CA LYS A 126 8.22 -7.03 -3.50
C LYS A 126 8.77 -6.89 -4.92
N LEU A 127 9.17 -7.99 -5.54
CA LEU A 127 9.66 -8.00 -6.91
C LEU A 127 8.58 -7.50 -7.88
N GLN A 128 7.33 -7.92 -7.69
CA GLN A 128 6.20 -7.47 -8.50
C GLN A 128 5.99 -5.97 -8.35
N LEU A 129 5.98 -5.43 -7.14
CA LEU A 129 5.81 -3.99 -6.89
C LEU A 129 6.94 -3.17 -7.52
N ILE A 130 8.19 -3.57 -7.33
CA ILE A 130 9.36 -2.91 -7.91
C ILE A 130 9.28 -2.96 -9.44
N SER A 131 9.03 -4.13 -10.03
CA SER A 131 8.95 -4.29 -11.49
C SER A 131 7.82 -3.46 -12.09
N THR A 132 6.65 -3.44 -11.46
CA THR A 132 5.50 -2.63 -11.89
C THR A 132 5.86 -1.16 -11.90
N THR A 133 6.46 -0.63 -10.83
CA THR A 133 6.86 0.78 -10.74
C THR A 133 7.88 1.14 -11.83
N PHE A 134 8.89 0.31 -12.04
CA PHE A 134 9.89 0.58 -13.08
C PHE A 134 9.32 0.47 -14.50
N LEU A 135 8.31 -0.35 -14.74
CA LEU A 135 7.66 -0.46 -16.05
C LEU A 135 6.64 0.64 -16.30
N VAL A 136 5.98 1.15 -15.27
CA VAL A 136 5.03 2.28 -15.40
C VAL A 136 5.75 3.55 -15.88
N VAL A 137 6.96 3.83 -15.38
CA VAL A 137 7.71 5.06 -15.72
C VAL A 137 7.89 5.24 -17.23
N PRO A 138 8.48 4.33 -18.00
CA PRO A 138 8.64 4.52 -19.44
C PRO A 138 7.31 4.58 -20.20
N VAL A 139 6.29 3.86 -19.74
CA VAL A 139 4.94 3.93 -20.32
C VAL A 139 4.33 5.32 -20.14
N VAL A 140 4.43 5.89 -18.95
CA VAL A 140 3.95 7.25 -18.67
C VAL A 140 4.74 8.31 -19.47
N VAL A 141 6.05 8.16 -19.56
CA VAL A 141 6.87 9.06 -20.38
C VAL A 141 6.42 9.02 -21.85
N TYR A 142 6.19 7.85 -22.40
CA TYR A 142 5.65 7.68 -23.74
C TYR A 142 4.27 8.34 -23.90
N LEU A 143 3.35 8.10 -22.97
CA LEU A 143 1.99 8.67 -22.99
C LEU A 143 2.02 10.19 -22.89
N ALA A 144 2.85 10.75 -22.02
CA ALA A 144 2.95 12.19 -21.86
C ALA A 144 3.41 12.89 -23.16
N HIS A 145 4.42 12.34 -23.84
CA HIS A 145 4.89 12.90 -25.11
C HIS A 145 3.93 12.64 -26.27
N SER A 146 3.09 11.61 -26.18
CA SER A 146 2.13 11.29 -27.26
C SER A 146 0.83 12.05 -27.14
N LEU A 147 0.39 12.40 -25.93
CA LEU A 147 -0.94 12.94 -25.65
C LEU A 147 -0.89 14.42 -25.29
N LEU A 148 0.16 14.91 -24.65
CA LEU A 148 0.30 16.30 -24.23
C LEU A 148 1.08 17.12 -25.26
N PRO A 149 0.74 18.42 -25.45
CA PRO A 149 1.57 19.36 -26.19
C PRO A 149 2.97 19.48 -25.56
N ASP A 150 3.99 19.78 -26.36
CA ASP A 150 5.35 19.98 -25.86
C ASP A 150 5.42 21.07 -24.78
N LYS A 151 4.63 22.12 -24.94
CA LYS A 151 4.48 23.22 -23.98
C LYS A 151 3.02 23.63 -23.90
N PHE A 152 2.56 23.92 -22.69
CA PHE A 152 1.21 24.41 -22.42
C PHE A 152 1.22 25.32 -21.20
N GLU A 153 0.27 26.24 -21.15
CA GLU A 153 0.10 27.17 -20.03
C GLU A 153 -0.95 26.65 -19.07
N LEU A 154 -0.65 26.74 -17.77
CA LEU A 154 -1.54 26.38 -16.69
C LEU A 154 -1.77 27.58 -15.78
N PRO A 155 -2.95 27.70 -15.16
CA PRO A 155 -3.15 28.69 -14.11
C PRO A 155 -2.24 28.35 -12.91
N SER A 156 -1.55 29.36 -12.42
CA SER A 156 -0.66 29.24 -11.25
C SER A 156 -1.22 30.03 -10.08
N VAL A 157 -1.16 29.42 -8.91
CA VAL A 157 -1.56 30.07 -7.65
C VAL A 157 -0.63 31.23 -7.29
N VAL A 158 0.64 31.17 -7.70
CA VAL A 158 1.68 32.14 -7.30
C VAL A 158 1.90 33.21 -8.36
N SER A 159 1.96 32.83 -9.64
CA SER A 159 2.40 33.70 -10.74
C SER A 159 1.32 34.04 -11.75
N GLY A 160 0.07 33.63 -11.51
CA GLY A 160 -1.06 33.77 -12.44
C GLY A 160 -1.03 32.70 -13.55
N THR A 161 0.08 32.52 -14.25
CA THR A 161 0.29 31.45 -15.23
C THR A 161 1.70 30.84 -15.13
N ILE A 162 1.82 29.55 -15.37
CA ILE A 162 3.07 28.81 -15.47
C ILE A 162 3.12 28.06 -16.79
N LYS A 163 4.31 28.04 -17.41
CA LYS A 163 4.57 27.22 -18.61
C LYS A 163 5.02 25.83 -18.18
N ALA A 164 4.15 24.87 -18.38
CA ALA A 164 4.45 23.46 -18.19
C ALA A 164 4.84 22.79 -19.52
N SER A 165 5.37 21.57 -19.44
CA SER A 165 5.73 20.77 -20.59
C SER A 165 5.33 19.33 -20.44
N SER A 166 5.18 18.59 -21.56
CA SER A 166 4.95 17.15 -21.56
C SER A 166 6.03 16.39 -20.76
N THR A 167 7.27 16.81 -20.89
CA THR A 167 8.40 16.26 -20.10
C THR A 167 8.24 16.57 -18.61
N GLY A 168 7.83 17.79 -18.24
CA GLY A 168 7.56 18.16 -16.86
C GLY A 168 6.46 17.32 -16.25
N ALA A 169 5.35 17.11 -16.98
CA ALA A 169 4.26 16.25 -16.57
C ALA A 169 4.72 14.79 -16.37
N ALA A 170 5.51 14.25 -17.31
CA ALA A 170 6.07 12.90 -17.18
C ALA A 170 6.98 12.76 -15.95
N ILE A 171 7.81 13.77 -15.66
CA ILE A 171 8.66 13.79 -14.48
C ILE A 171 7.81 13.81 -13.20
N CYS A 172 6.74 14.61 -13.13
CA CYS A 172 5.85 14.65 -11.97
C CYS A 172 5.28 13.26 -11.66
N VAL A 173 4.72 12.57 -12.65
CA VAL A 173 4.19 11.21 -12.48
C VAL A 173 5.29 10.23 -12.06
N SER A 174 6.45 10.30 -12.71
CA SER A 174 7.58 9.39 -12.44
C SER A 174 8.14 9.57 -11.03
N VAL A 175 8.30 10.83 -10.58
CA VAL A 175 8.76 11.14 -9.22
C VAL A 175 7.72 10.68 -8.20
N GLY A 176 6.42 10.82 -8.48
CA GLY A 176 5.36 10.25 -7.67
C GLY A 176 5.48 8.74 -7.54
N ALA A 177 5.56 8.02 -8.66
CA ALA A 177 5.66 6.55 -8.68
C ALA A 177 6.91 6.04 -7.93
N LEU A 178 8.07 6.61 -8.20
CA LEU A 178 9.32 6.23 -7.54
C LEU A 178 9.34 6.62 -6.05
N GLY A 179 8.76 7.77 -5.72
CA GLY A 179 8.64 8.20 -4.33
C GLY A 179 7.67 7.33 -3.54
N GLY A 180 6.54 6.92 -4.14
CA GLY A 180 5.64 5.93 -3.56
C GLY A 180 6.32 4.59 -3.29
N LEU A 181 7.10 4.09 -4.25
CA LEU A 181 7.91 2.87 -4.05
C LEU A 181 8.90 3.03 -2.89
N LEU A 182 9.61 4.17 -2.81
CA LEU A 182 10.55 4.43 -1.72
C LEU A 182 9.84 4.43 -0.37
N ILE A 183 8.68 5.09 -0.26
CA ILE A 183 7.87 5.11 0.96
C ILE A 183 7.47 3.68 1.31
N GLY A 184 6.98 2.88 0.36
CA GLY A 184 6.60 1.50 0.58
C GLY A 184 7.74 0.64 1.12
N LEU A 185 8.93 0.71 0.50
CA LEU A 185 10.11 -0.05 0.94
C LEU A 185 10.59 0.35 2.35
N VAL A 186 10.53 1.65 2.67
CA VAL A 186 10.89 2.12 4.02
C VAL A 186 9.86 1.68 5.05
N THR A 187 8.58 1.75 4.73
CA THR A 187 7.51 1.30 5.62
C THR A 187 7.62 -0.20 5.86
N GLU A 188 7.87 -1.00 4.81
CA GLU A 188 8.12 -2.43 4.93
C GLU A 188 9.25 -2.73 5.92
N TYR A 189 10.36 -2.01 5.86
CA TYR A 189 11.47 -2.18 6.81
C TYR A 189 11.03 -2.04 8.27
N TYR A 190 10.07 -1.15 8.55
CA TYR A 190 9.58 -0.89 9.90
C TYR A 190 8.40 -1.78 10.31
N THR A 191 7.74 -2.47 9.38
CA THR A 191 6.49 -3.21 9.61
C THR A 191 6.59 -4.72 9.37
N SER A 192 7.57 -5.18 8.58
CA SER A 192 7.76 -6.60 8.33
C SER A 192 8.52 -7.31 9.46
N HIS A 193 8.06 -8.51 9.80
CA HIS A 193 8.70 -9.43 10.74
C HIS A 193 10.10 -9.89 10.28
N SER A 194 10.41 -9.73 9.00
CA SER A 194 11.72 -10.08 8.42
C SER A 194 12.83 -9.14 8.88
N TYR A 195 12.49 -7.95 9.40
CA TYR A 195 13.45 -6.94 9.82
C TYR A 195 13.55 -6.75 11.33
N GLU A 196 14.68 -6.21 11.75
CA GLU A 196 15.02 -6.03 13.17
C GLU A 196 14.01 -5.17 13.96
N PRO A 197 13.45 -4.05 13.45
CA PRO A 197 12.56 -3.19 14.25
C PRO A 197 11.34 -3.93 14.80
N VAL A 198 10.72 -4.81 14.00
CA VAL A 198 9.55 -5.60 14.43
C VAL A 198 9.97 -6.71 15.39
N ARG A 199 11.11 -7.36 15.14
CA ARG A 199 11.67 -8.39 16.04
C ARG A 199 12.02 -7.82 17.41
N GLU A 200 12.59 -6.63 17.44
CA GLU A 200 12.88 -5.92 18.69
C GLU A 200 11.59 -5.55 19.42
N CYS A 201 10.56 -5.06 18.71
CA CYS A 201 9.24 -4.80 19.27
C CYS A 201 8.65 -6.06 19.92
N ALA A 202 8.72 -7.20 19.25
CA ALA A 202 8.27 -8.48 19.80
C ALA A 202 9.07 -8.90 21.03
N HIS A 203 10.38 -8.62 21.07
CA HIS A 203 11.23 -8.91 22.24
C HIS A 203 10.87 -8.02 23.42
N VAL A 204 10.56 -6.73 23.17
CA VAL A 204 10.16 -5.75 24.20
C VAL A 204 8.81 -6.12 24.82
N CYS A 205 7.92 -6.81 24.12
CA CYS A 205 6.65 -7.31 24.67
C CYS A 205 6.84 -8.15 25.94
N LYS A 206 7.97 -8.83 26.10
CA LYS A 206 8.30 -9.61 27.30
C LYS A 206 8.53 -8.78 28.55
N GLN A 207 8.80 -7.48 28.39
CA GLN A 207 9.07 -6.54 29.50
C GLN A 207 7.79 -5.93 30.09
N GLY A 208 6.63 -6.14 29.43
CA GLY A 208 5.33 -5.67 29.89
C GLY A 208 4.63 -4.74 28.92
N ALA A 209 3.32 -4.58 29.10
CA ALA A 209 2.45 -3.85 28.18
C ALA A 209 2.80 -2.37 28.05
N ALA A 210 3.20 -1.70 29.13
CA ALA A 210 3.55 -0.27 29.10
C ALA A 210 4.80 0.00 28.24
N VAL A 211 5.84 -0.84 28.42
CA VAL A 211 7.09 -0.71 27.66
C VAL A 211 6.85 -0.98 26.18
N ASN A 212 6.05 -1.99 25.88
CA ASN A 212 5.66 -2.31 24.50
C ASN A 212 4.90 -1.18 23.82
N LEU A 213 3.97 -0.52 24.56
CA LEU A 213 3.23 0.64 24.03
C LEU A 213 4.17 1.78 23.67
N ILE A 214 5.10 2.12 24.57
CA ILE A 214 6.08 3.21 24.37
C ILE A 214 6.99 2.89 23.18
N TYR A 215 7.49 1.65 23.11
CA TYR A 215 8.35 1.24 22.03
C TYR A 215 7.62 1.27 20.67
N GLY A 216 6.39 0.73 20.62
CA GLY A 216 5.57 0.75 19.40
C GLY A 216 5.25 2.16 18.90
N LEU A 217 4.96 3.11 19.82
CA LEU A 217 4.79 4.51 19.45
C LEU A 217 6.09 5.12 18.90
N ALA A 218 7.22 4.85 19.55
CA ALA A 218 8.51 5.33 19.09
C ALA A 218 8.89 4.78 17.73
N LEU A 219 8.60 3.48 17.48
CA LEU A 219 8.80 2.84 16.18
C LEU A 219 7.91 3.46 15.10
N GLY A 220 6.63 3.74 15.42
CA GLY A 220 5.70 4.42 14.51
C GLY A 220 6.17 5.82 14.13
N TYR A 221 6.66 6.60 15.09
CA TYR A 221 7.24 7.93 14.79
C TYR A 221 8.50 7.85 13.92
N ARG A 222 9.37 6.86 14.16
CA ARG A 222 10.57 6.65 13.33
C ARG A 222 10.21 6.23 11.91
N SER A 223 9.20 5.41 11.72
CA SER A 223 8.76 4.96 10.40
C SER A 223 8.20 6.09 9.53
N ALA A 224 7.61 7.13 10.15
CA ALA A 224 7.02 8.26 9.45
C ALA A 224 8.05 9.29 8.93
N ILE A 225 9.29 9.30 9.45
CA ILE A 225 10.28 10.33 9.12
C ILE A 225 10.58 10.37 7.61
N VAL A 226 10.99 9.25 7.03
CA VAL A 226 11.36 9.19 5.60
C VAL A 226 10.15 9.44 4.71
N PRO A 227 8.97 8.83 4.92
CA PRO A 227 7.76 9.16 4.17
C PRO A 227 7.42 10.65 4.14
N VAL A 228 7.44 11.34 5.28
CA VAL A 228 7.13 12.78 5.35
C VAL A 228 8.09 13.62 4.51
N TYR A 229 9.41 13.39 4.64
CA TYR A 229 10.39 14.11 3.82
C TYR A 229 10.29 13.77 2.33
N THR A 230 10.00 12.52 2.00
CA THR A 230 9.81 12.09 0.61
C THR A 230 8.59 12.78 0.00
N LEU A 231 7.45 12.81 0.71
CA LEU A 231 6.24 13.53 0.27
C LEU A 231 6.52 15.02 0.09
N ALA A 232 7.19 15.66 1.05
CA ALA A 232 7.54 17.07 0.95
C ALA A 232 8.40 17.36 -0.29
N ALA A 233 9.37 16.49 -0.58
CA ALA A 233 10.21 16.61 -1.78
C ALA A 233 9.40 16.41 -3.07
N ILE A 234 8.52 15.39 -3.13
CA ILE A 234 7.65 15.14 -4.29
C ILE A 234 6.78 16.37 -4.57
N VAL A 235 6.09 16.88 -3.55
CA VAL A 235 5.22 18.05 -3.67
C VAL A 235 6.01 19.27 -4.15
N TYR A 236 7.19 19.53 -3.56
CA TYR A 236 8.03 20.64 -3.96
C TYR A 236 8.47 20.57 -5.42
N PHE A 237 8.98 19.42 -5.87
CA PHE A 237 9.43 19.24 -7.25
C PHE A 237 8.25 19.28 -8.24
N ALA A 238 7.16 18.60 -7.93
CA ALA A 238 5.98 18.56 -8.80
C ALA A 238 5.33 19.95 -8.95
N PHE A 239 5.20 20.68 -7.83
CA PHE A 239 4.71 22.06 -7.85
C PHE A 239 5.63 22.99 -8.65
N SER A 240 6.94 22.84 -8.53
CA SER A 240 7.90 23.67 -9.28
C SER A 240 7.85 23.45 -10.78
N LEU A 241 7.43 22.27 -11.27
CA LEU A 241 7.38 21.90 -12.67
C LEU A 241 6.06 22.24 -13.36
N ALA A 242 4.93 22.09 -12.66
CA ALA A 242 3.60 22.24 -13.23
C ALA A 242 2.53 22.70 -12.21
N ASP A 243 2.94 23.43 -11.15
CA ASP A 243 2.06 23.96 -10.10
C ASP A 243 1.15 22.86 -9.51
N LEU A 244 -0.11 23.15 -9.19
CA LEU A 244 -1.06 22.17 -8.64
C LEU A 244 -1.33 20.98 -9.59
N TYR A 245 -1.26 21.21 -10.91
CA TYR A 245 -1.40 20.12 -11.87
C TYR A 245 -0.29 19.07 -11.69
N GLY A 246 0.94 19.55 -11.52
CA GLY A 246 2.09 18.67 -11.25
C GLY A 246 1.92 17.85 -9.98
N VAL A 247 1.39 18.47 -8.91
CA VAL A 247 1.11 17.76 -7.63
C VAL A 247 0.04 16.68 -7.82
N ALA A 248 -1.04 17.00 -8.55
CA ALA A 248 -2.09 16.03 -8.85
C ALA A 248 -1.57 14.86 -9.72
N LEU A 249 -0.71 15.15 -10.71
CA LEU A 249 -0.07 14.13 -11.52
C LEU A 249 0.92 13.26 -10.71
N ALA A 250 1.64 13.85 -9.77
CA ALA A 250 2.52 13.08 -8.87
C ALA A 250 1.71 12.15 -7.95
N ALA A 251 0.57 12.60 -7.44
CA ALA A 251 -0.34 11.74 -6.68
C ALA A 251 -0.86 10.57 -7.52
N LEU A 252 -1.25 10.81 -8.78
CA LEU A 252 -1.61 9.74 -9.72
C LEU A 252 -0.42 8.80 -10.00
N GLY A 253 0.79 9.31 -10.05
CA GLY A 253 2.00 8.51 -10.16
C GLY A 253 2.17 7.55 -8.99
N MET A 254 2.00 8.03 -7.75
CA MET A 254 2.03 7.18 -6.55
C MET A 254 0.97 6.08 -6.59
N LEU A 255 -0.23 6.42 -7.07
CA LEU A 255 -1.37 5.49 -7.18
C LEU A 255 -1.35 4.64 -8.47
N SER A 256 -0.37 4.80 -9.34
CA SER A 256 -0.31 4.05 -10.61
C SER A 256 -0.14 2.54 -10.44
N THR A 257 0.36 2.09 -9.29
CA THR A 257 0.50 0.68 -8.91
C THR A 257 -0.64 0.16 -8.05
N LEU A 258 -1.73 0.93 -7.91
CA LEU A 258 -2.86 0.66 -7.03
C LEU A 258 -3.47 -0.73 -7.22
N ALA A 259 -3.58 -1.23 -8.47
CA ALA A 259 -4.16 -2.54 -8.72
C ALA A 259 -3.36 -3.67 -8.04
N THR A 260 -2.03 -3.58 -8.01
CA THR A 260 -1.19 -4.51 -7.24
C THR A 260 -1.41 -4.34 -5.74
N GLY A 261 -1.43 -3.10 -5.23
CA GLY A 261 -1.69 -2.80 -3.82
C GLY A 261 -3.02 -3.37 -3.35
N LEU A 262 -4.12 -3.07 -4.04
CA LEU A 262 -5.46 -3.59 -3.71
C LEU A 262 -5.54 -5.12 -3.73
N THR A 263 -4.81 -5.78 -4.64
CA THR A 263 -4.76 -7.24 -4.68
C THR A 263 -4.11 -7.80 -3.44
N ILE A 264 -3.05 -7.16 -2.96
CA ILE A 264 -2.32 -7.59 -1.76
C ILE A 264 -3.14 -7.27 -0.49
N ASP A 265 -3.81 -6.13 -0.44
CA ASP A 265 -4.72 -5.77 0.66
C ASP A 265 -5.89 -6.75 0.78
N GLY A 266 -6.46 -7.18 -0.35
CA GLY A 266 -7.51 -8.22 -0.35
C GLY A 266 -6.99 -9.60 0.02
N TYR A 267 -5.72 -9.89 -0.25
CA TYR A 267 -5.08 -11.16 0.11
C TYR A 267 -4.91 -11.33 1.62
N GLY A 268 -4.55 -10.28 2.37
CA GLY A 268 -4.31 -10.33 3.80
C GLY A 268 -5.47 -10.96 4.59
N PRO A 269 -6.68 -10.38 4.58
CA PRO A 269 -7.85 -10.92 5.27
C PRO A 269 -8.24 -12.33 4.84
N VAL A 270 -8.00 -12.70 3.59
CA VAL A 270 -8.28 -14.07 3.11
C VAL A 270 -7.37 -15.08 3.77
N THR A 271 -6.08 -14.75 3.94
CA THR A 271 -5.11 -15.66 4.58
C THR A 271 -5.29 -15.72 6.08
N ASP A 272 -5.62 -14.60 6.73
CA ASP A 272 -5.94 -14.56 8.15
C ASP A 272 -7.18 -15.43 8.46
N ASN A 273 -8.27 -15.21 7.71
CA ASN A 273 -9.47 -16.03 7.83
C ASN A 273 -9.21 -17.53 7.57
N ALA A 274 -8.34 -17.85 6.60
CA ALA A 274 -7.95 -19.25 6.34
C ALA A 274 -7.22 -19.84 7.54
N GLY A 275 -6.38 -19.05 8.24
CA GLY A 275 -5.74 -19.43 9.48
C GLY A 275 -6.73 -19.70 10.60
N GLY A 276 -7.67 -18.79 10.83
CA GLY A 276 -8.74 -18.95 11.82
C GLY A 276 -9.60 -20.18 11.54
N ILE A 277 -9.98 -20.43 10.29
CA ILE A 277 -10.72 -21.64 9.90
C ILE A 277 -9.92 -22.91 10.17
N ALA A 278 -8.60 -22.90 9.84
CA ALA A 278 -7.75 -24.06 10.09
C ALA A 278 -7.66 -24.40 11.58
N GLU A 279 -7.60 -23.40 12.46
CA GLU A 279 -7.60 -23.57 13.91
C GLU A 279 -8.95 -24.09 14.41
N MET A 280 -10.05 -23.45 14.02
CA MET A 280 -11.42 -23.86 14.41
C MET A 280 -11.76 -25.27 13.95
N ALA A 281 -11.27 -25.68 12.79
CA ALA A 281 -11.46 -27.03 12.25
C ALA A 281 -10.46 -28.05 12.82
N GLN A 282 -9.57 -27.63 13.71
CA GLN A 282 -8.55 -28.47 14.32
C GLN A 282 -7.67 -29.21 13.29
N LEU A 283 -7.30 -28.51 12.23
CA LEU A 283 -6.41 -29.06 11.19
C LEU A 283 -4.99 -29.30 11.75
N PRO A 284 -4.19 -30.18 11.11
CA PRO A 284 -2.82 -30.40 11.54
C PRO A 284 -1.98 -29.13 11.64
N ALA A 285 -1.09 -29.04 12.63
CA ALA A 285 -0.25 -27.87 12.86
C ALA A 285 0.52 -27.38 11.61
N ALA A 286 0.90 -28.29 10.72
CA ALA A 286 1.54 -27.96 9.45
C ALA A 286 0.64 -27.10 8.51
N CYS A 287 -0.70 -27.20 8.63
CA CYS A 287 -1.60 -26.32 7.89
C CYS A 287 -1.58 -24.92 8.49
N ARG A 288 -1.60 -24.82 9.82
CA ARG A 288 -1.55 -23.53 10.53
C ARG A 288 -0.24 -22.79 10.27
N GLU A 289 0.90 -23.50 10.31
CA GLU A 289 2.20 -22.90 9.99
C GLU A 289 2.23 -22.24 8.59
N LYS A 290 1.57 -22.85 7.62
CA LYS A 290 1.47 -22.30 6.26
C LYS A 290 0.60 -21.06 6.20
N THR A 291 -0.59 -21.13 6.81
CA THR A 291 -1.51 -19.98 6.84
C THR A 291 -0.89 -18.81 7.62
N ASP A 292 -0.20 -19.06 8.73
CA ASP A 292 0.47 -18.01 9.51
C ASP A 292 1.58 -17.31 8.70
N CYS A 293 2.33 -18.06 7.89
CA CYS A 293 3.35 -17.50 7.02
C CYS A 293 2.76 -16.62 5.91
N LEU A 294 1.64 -17.05 5.33
CA LEU A 294 0.91 -16.29 4.33
C LEU A 294 0.27 -15.04 4.92
N ASP A 295 -0.31 -15.16 6.11
CA ASP A 295 -0.91 -14.04 6.85
C ASP A 295 0.14 -12.98 7.22
N ALA A 296 1.31 -13.38 7.69
CA ALA A 296 2.40 -12.46 7.99
C ALA A 296 2.83 -11.62 6.77
N ALA A 297 2.81 -12.19 5.56
CA ALA A 297 3.08 -11.47 4.32
C ALA A 297 1.96 -10.47 3.99
N GLY A 298 0.69 -10.86 4.18
CA GLY A 298 -0.48 -10.00 4.00
C GLY A 298 -0.47 -8.80 4.95
N ASN A 299 -0.24 -9.05 6.24
CA ASN A 299 -0.20 -8.02 7.27
C ASN A 299 0.94 -7.00 7.06
N THR A 300 2.10 -7.45 6.57
CA THR A 300 3.20 -6.55 6.22
C THR A 300 2.77 -5.57 5.13
N THR A 301 2.09 -6.05 4.11
CA THR A 301 1.68 -5.23 2.97
C THR A 301 0.53 -4.29 3.32
N ALA A 302 -0.42 -4.73 4.14
CA ALA A 302 -1.50 -3.87 4.64
C ALA A 302 -1.00 -2.69 5.50
N ALA A 303 0.23 -2.77 6.02
CA ALA A 303 0.85 -1.70 6.79
C ALA A 303 1.59 -0.67 5.91
N ILE A 304 1.87 -0.99 4.65
CA ILE A 304 2.54 -0.13 3.66
C ILE A 304 1.56 0.85 3.02
#